data_b2bfb778932e3b01298553a19944156a
#
_entry.id   b2bfb778932e3b01298553a19944156a
#
_cell.length_a   1.000
_cell.length_b   1.000
_cell.length_c   1.000
_cell.angle_alpha   90.00
_cell.angle_beta   90.00
_cell.angle_gamma   90.00
#
_symmetry.space_group_name_H-M   'P 1'
#
loop_
_entity.id
_entity.type
_entity.pdbx_description
1 polymer ?
#
loop_
_entity_poly.entity_id
_entity_poly.type
_entity_poly.pdbx_seq_one_letter_code
_entity_poly.pdbx_strand_id
1 'polypeptide(L)'
;VSNTQTRNETRTTVGTARTVDMKLEVVVIPVSDVDRARQFYVGLGWRLDVDIEKDDQFRVVHLTPPGSQCSILFGKGVTTEEPGSVQGLHLIVSDIDEARAALVERGIDVSEVFHDAGGLFHHAGEEGRVSGPHPARRSYGSFASFSDPDGNGWVFQEVTTRLPGRADTQATTFTSVMELAGALRRAAAAHGEHEKLSGQHDENWPDWYADYIVAEQAGTQLPT
;
A
#
# COMPACT_ATOMS: atom_id res chain seq x y z
N VAL A 1 37.72 23.80 45.32
CA VAL A 1 36.98 22.58 45.74
C VAL A 1 35.85 22.40 44.72
N SER A 2 36.11 21.60 43.70
CA SER A 2 35.08 21.31 42.64
C SER A 2 34.24 20.13 43.07
N ASN A 3 32.96 20.34 43.11
CA ASN A 3 31.96 19.32 43.42
C ASN A 3 31.40 18.75 42.12
N THR A 4 31.86 17.59 41.71
CA THR A 4 31.36 16.86 40.55
C THR A 4 30.15 16.03 41.01
N GLN A 5 28.96 16.45 40.68
CA GLN A 5 27.73 15.67 40.86
C GLN A 5 27.61 14.66 39.71
N THR A 6 27.84 13.40 40.03
CA THR A 6 27.58 12.27 39.15
C THR A 6 26.06 12.05 39.07
N ARG A 7 25.48 12.36 37.92
CA ARG A 7 24.08 12.07 37.60
C ARG A 7 23.92 10.58 37.33
N ASN A 8 23.31 9.88 38.26
CA ASN A 8 22.95 8.48 38.11
C ASN A 8 21.73 8.41 37.17
N GLU A 9 21.94 8.10 35.90
CA GLU A 9 20.84 7.79 34.96
C GLU A 9 20.29 6.41 35.28
N THR A 10 19.15 6.41 35.93
CA THR A 10 18.34 5.18 36.11
C THR A 10 17.86 4.71 34.74
N ARG A 11 18.53 3.71 34.21
CA ARG A 11 18.14 3.02 32.99
C ARG A 11 16.84 2.28 33.27
N THR A 12 15.72 2.92 32.95
CA THR A 12 14.40 2.26 32.93
C THR A 12 14.44 1.22 31.82
N THR A 13 14.56 -0.04 32.15
CA THR A 13 14.29 -1.16 31.24
C THR A 13 12.81 -1.11 30.90
N VAL A 14 12.49 -0.52 29.75
CA VAL A 14 11.18 -0.67 29.13
C VAL A 14 11.07 -2.15 28.79
N GLY A 15 10.29 -2.89 29.58
CA GLY A 15 9.95 -4.27 29.25
C GLY A 15 9.39 -4.29 27.84
N THR A 16 9.89 -5.22 27.01
CA THR A 16 9.36 -5.45 25.66
C THR A 16 7.86 -5.79 25.78
N ALA A 17 7.02 -4.80 25.55
CA ALA A 17 5.58 -5.03 25.47
C ALA A 17 5.36 -6.10 24.38
N ARG A 18 4.60 -7.13 24.71
CA ARG A 18 4.19 -8.14 23.75
C ARG A 18 3.45 -7.43 22.62
N THR A 19 4.03 -7.38 21.44
CA THR A 19 3.36 -6.88 20.22
C THR A 19 2.30 -7.91 19.82
N VAL A 20 1.05 -7.46 19.75
CA VAL A 20 -0.04 -8.25 19.17
C VAL A 20 -0.05 -7.95 17.67
N ASP A 21 -0.08 -8.98 16.84
CA ASP A 21 -0.23 -8.82 15.39
C ASP A 21 -1.63 -8.25 15.09
N MET A 22 -1.66 -7.11 14.40
CA MET A 22 -2.90 -6.41 14.01
C MET A 22 -2.81 -6.07 12.53
N LYS A 23 -3.82 -6.51 11.76
CA LYS A 23 -3.94 -6.24 10.32
C LYS A 23 -5.19 -5.42 10.08
N LEU A 24 -5.08 -4.44 9.16
CA LEU A 24 -6.26 -3.74 8.69
C LEU A 24 -6.99 -4.67 7.71
N GLU A 25 -8.14 -5.16 8.11
CA GLU A 25 -8.95 -6.12 7.34
C GLU A 25 -9.94 -5.40 6.44
N VAL A 26 -10.63 -4.39 7.00
CA VAL A 26 -11.72 -3.73 6.29
C VAL A 26 -11.86 -2.26 6.68
N VAL A 27 -12.25 -1.44 5.71
CA VAL A 27 -12.66 -0.05 5.91
C VAL A 27 -14.14 0.08 5.58
N VAL A 28 -14.93 0.63 6.50
CA VAL A 28 -16.36 0.87 6.26
C VAL A 28 -16.52 2.16 5.48
N ILE A 29 -17.33 2.11 4.40
CA ILE A 29 -17.64 3.24 3.53
C ILE A 29 -19.16 3.49 3.58
N PRO A 30 -19.60 4.67 4.02
CA PRO A 30 -21.02 5.01 4.04
C PRO A 30 -21.54 5.28 2.62
N VAL A 31 -22.61 4.60 2.24
CA VAL A 31 -23.24 4.74 0.92
C VAL A 31 -24.76 4.89 1.06
N SER A 32 -25.38 5.66 0.16
CA SER A 32 -26.82 5.86 0.15
C SER A 32 -27.58 4.75 -0.60
N ASP A 33 -26.93 4.13 -1.59
CA ASP A 33 -27.48 3.07 -2.42
C ASP A 33 -26.45 1.94 -2.58
N VAL A 34 -26.76 0.80 -1.95
CA VAL A 34 -25.86 -0.37 -1.90
C VAL A 34 -25.63 -0.99 -3.27
N ASP A 35 -26.68 -1.06 -4.12
CA ASP A 35 -26.54 -1.67 -5.44
C ASP A 35 -25.75 -0.77 -6.39
N ARG A 36 -25.96 0.54 -6.34
CA ARG A 36 -25.20 1.53 -7.11
C ARG A 36 -23.72 1.48 -6.71
N ALA A 37 -23.42 1.49 -5.43
CA ALA A 37 -22.04 1.38 -4.91
C ALA A 37 -21.39 0.06 -5.34
N ARG A 38 -22.09 -1.06 -5.18
CA ARG A 38 -21.61 -2.37 -5.62
C ARG A 38 -21.29 -2.39 -7.12
N GLN A 39 -22.19 -1.89 -7.96
CA GLN A 39 -21.96 -1.80 -9.41
C GLN A 39 -20.73 -0.96 -9.75
N PHE A 40 -20.57 0.18 -9.08
CA PHE A 40 -19.43 1.06 -9.25
C PHE A 40 -18.11 0.33 -8.95
N TYR A 41 -17.95 -0.25 -7.76
CA TYR A 41 -16.69 -0.89 -7.35
C TYR A 41 -16.40 -2.17 -8.14
N VAL A 42 -17.42 -2.97 -8.48
CA VAL A 42 -17.26 -4.10 -9.42
C VAL A 42 -16.82 -3.61 -10.80
N GLY A 43 -17.37 -2.47 -11.27
CA GLY A 43 -16.98 -1.82 -12.52
C GLY A 43 -15.52 -1.36 -12.53
N LEU A 44 -14.93 -1.05 -11.37
CA LEU A 44 -13.47 -0.79 -11.20
C LEU A 44 -12.62 -2.06 -11.30
N GLY A 45 -13.22 -3.24 -11.39
CA GLY A 45 -12.53 -4.53 -11.38
C GLY A 45 -12.23 -5.06 -9.98
N TRP A 46 -12.88 -4.53 -8.94
CA TRP A 46 -12.71 -5.03 -7.58
C TRP A 46 -13.43 -6.35 -7.37
N ARG A 47 -12.79 -7.26 -6.64
CA ARG A 47 -13.35 -8.58 -6.34
C ARG A 47 -14.47 -8.47 -5.31
N LEU A 48 -15.66 -8.98 -5.65
CA LEU A 48 -16.75 -9.15 -4.71
C LEU A 48 -16.47 -10.37 -3.82
N ASP A 49 -16.27 -10.15 -2.53
CA ASP A 49 -15.99 -11.22 -1.56
C ASP A 49 -17.25 -11.67 -0.83
N VAL A 50 -18.12 -10.71 -0.47
CA VAL A 50 -19.35 -10.96 0.29
C VAL A 50 -20.46 -10.05 -0.23
N ASP A 51 -21.67 -10.59 -0.37
CA ASP A 51 -22.92 -9.87 -0.53
C ASP A 51 -24.00 -10.67 0.17
N ILE A 52 -24.31 -10.29 1.40
CA ILE A 52 -25.27 -10.99 2.26
C ILE A 52 -26.34 -10.01 2.71
N GLU A 53 -27.57 -10.29 2.34
CA GLU A 53 -28.76 -9.62 2.84
C GLU A 53 -29.47 -10.52 3.85
N LYS A 54 -29.63 -10.05 5.07
CA LYS A 54 -30.30 -10.79 6.13
C LYS A 54 -31.81 -10.44 6.16
N ASP A 55 -32.10 -9.17 6.02
CA ASP A 55 -33.46 -8.62 6.01
C ASP A 55 -33.41 -7.19 5.41
N ASP A 56 -34.57 -6.54 5.35
CA ASP A 56 -34.70 -5.19 4.79
C ASP A 56 -33.88 -4.11 5.51
N GLN A 57 -33.38 -4.40 6.71
CA GLN A 57 -32.61 -3.46 7.56
C GLN A 57 -31.11 -3.74 7.57
N PHE A 58 -30.69 -4.93 7.14
CA PHE A 58 -29.29 -5.34 7.23
C PHE A 58 -28.80 -6.07 5.98
N ARG A 59 -27.86 -5.44 5.28
CA ARG A 59 -27.12 -6.02 4.15
C ARG A 59 -25.66 -5.60 4.23
N VAL A 60 -24.76 -6.53 3.98
CA VAL A 60 -23.30 -6.32 4.00
C VAL A 60 -22.71 -6.71 2.66
N VAL A 61 -21.92 -5.81 2.09
CA VAL A 61 -21.17 -6.04 0.85
C VAL A 61 -19.69 -5.78 1.14
N HIS A 62 -18.83 -6.73 0.79
CA HIS A 62 -17.36 -6.56 0.82
C HIS A 62 -16.81 -6.63 -0.58
N LEU A 63 -15.91 -5.71 -0.90
CA LEU A 63 -15.12 -5.74 -2.14
C LEU A 63 -13.65 -5.46 -1.83
N THR A 64 -12.78 -6.18 -2.53
CA THR A 64 -11.32 -6.03 -2.38
C THR A 64 -10.70 -5.47 -3.65
N PRO A 65 -9.96 -4.34 -3.58
CA PRO A 65 -9.18 -3.84 -4.69
C PRO A 65 -8.15 -4.87 -5.18
N PRO A 66 -7.83 -4.94 -6.48
CA PRO A 66 -6.79 -5.82 -6.98
C PRO A 66 -5.46 -5.61 -6.25
N GLY A 67 -4.85 -6.70 -5.77
CA GLY A 67 -3.57 -6.66 -5.03
C GLY A 67 -3.65 -6.17 -3.58
N SER A 68 -4.83 -5.76 -3.08
CA SER A 68 -5.01 -5.38 -1.68
C SER A 68 -5.32 -6.59 -0.79
N GLN A 69 -4.88 -6.53 0.47
CA GLN A 69 -5.33 -7.42 1.53
C GLN A 69 -6.45 -6.80 2.39
N CYS A 70 -6.64 -5.49 2.29
CA CYS A 70 -7.70 -4.76 2.96
C CYS A 70 -8.87 -4.56 2.00
N SER A 71 -10.07 -4.86 2.48
CA SER A 71 -11.34 -4.71 1.74
C SER A 71 -12.04 -3.42 2.12
N ILE A 72 -13.04 -3.02 1.33
CA ILE A 72 -14.08 -2.09 1.77
C ILE A 72 -15.33 -2.86 2.17
N LEU A 73 -16.08 -2.28 3.08
CA LEU A 73 -17.37 -2.77 3.53
C LEU A 73 -18.39 -1.64 3.46
N PHE A 74 -19.54 -1.91 2.89
CA PHE A 74 -20.70 -1.03 2.94
C PHE A 74 -22.01 -1.83 2.96
N GLY A 75 -23.10 -1.18 3.24
CA GLY A 75 -24.38 -1.86 3.28
C GLY A 75 -25.45 -1.11 4.07
N LYS A 76 -26.59 -1.76 4.28
CA LYS A 76 -27.65 -1.26 5.16
C LYS A 76 -27.34 -1.64 6.61
N GLY A 77 -27.47 -0.71 7.54
CA GLY A 77 -27.31 -0.95 8.97
C GLY A 77 -25.88 -1.25 9.43
N VAL A 78 -24.86 -0.94 8.60
CA VAL A 78 -23.45 -1.21 8.93
C VAL A 78 -22.72 0.00 9.50
N THR A 79 -23.24 1.19 9.27
CA THR A 79 -22.71 2.44 9.82
C THR A 79 -23.82 3.47 9.99
N THR A 80 -23.60 4.45 10.86
CA THR A 80 -24.46 5.62 11.06
C THR A 80 -23.90 6.88 10.41
N GLU A 81 -22.71 6.77 9.77
CA GLU A 81 -22.05 7.88 9.11
C GLU A 81 -22.81 8.29 7.83
N GLU A 82 -22.74 9.58 7.49
CA GLU A 82 -23.40 10.12 6.30
C GLU A 82 -22.73 9.58 5.02
N PRO A 83 -23.52 9.20 4.00
CA PRO A 83 -23.00 8.81 2.69
C PRO A 83 -22.03 9.87 2.12
N GLY A 84 -20.90 9.42 1.56
CA GLY A 84 -19.90 10.31 0.98
C GLY A 84 -18.95 10.99 1.98
N SER A 85 -19.07 10.70 3.28
CA SER A 85 -18.28 11.36 4.32
C SER A 85 -16.82 10.90 4.40
N VAL A 86 -16.48 9.75 3.85
CA VAL A 86 -15.11 9.22 3.88
C VAL A 86 -14.26 9.88 2.80
N GLN A 87 -13.10 10.41 3.19
CA GLN A 87 -12.19 11.10 2.30
C GLN A 87 -10.75 10.59 2.47
N GLY A 88 -9.95 10.72 1.40
CA GLY A 88 -8.52 10.46 1.44
C GLY A 88 -8.15 8.97 1.56
N LEU A 89 -8.95 8.06 1.06
CA LEU A 89 -8.58 6.66 0.95
C LEU A 89 -7.53 6.49 -0.14
N HIS A 90 -6.35 5.97 0.22
CA HIS A 90 -5.23 5.83 -0.70
C HIS A 90 -5.18 4.44 -1.34
N LEU A 91 -5.11 4.42 -2.67
CA LEU A 91 -4.79 3.26 -3.49
C LEU A 91 -3.39 3.43 -4.06
N ILE A 92 -2.51 2.50 -3.74
CA ILE A 92 -1.12 2.55 -4.20
C ILE A 92 -1.02 1.91 -5.57
N VAL A 93 -0.40 2.63 -6.52
CA VAL A 93 -0.16 2.19 -7.88
C VAL A 93 1.32 2.32 -8.24
N SER A 94 1.81 1.48 -9.14
CA SER A 94 3.19 1.53 -9.62
C SER A 94 3.39 2.54 -10.75
N ASP A 95 2.33 2.81 -11.52
CA ASP A 95 2.28 3.78 -12.61
C ASP A 95 0.97 4.57 -12.52
N ILE A 96 1.09 5.86 -12.24
CA ILE A 96 -0.06 6.73 -12.01
C ILE A 96 -0.80 7.05 -13.32
N ASP A 97 -0.07 7.15 -14.42
CA ASP A 97 -0.64 7.49 -15.72
C ASP A 97 -1.46 6.31 -16.26
N GLU A 98 -0.93 5.08 -16.14
CA GLU A 98 -1.64 3.84 -16.49
C GLU A 98 -2.89 3.64 -15.62
N ALA A 99 -2.75 3.81 -14.31
CA ALA A 99 -3.88 3.65 -13.39
C ALA A 99 -5.01 4.65 -13.67
N ARG A 100 -4.65 5.92 -13.93
CA ARG A 100 -5.62 6.95 -14.31
C ARG A 100 -6.33 6.58 -15.62
N ALA A 101 -5.56 6.23 -16.65
CA ALA A 101 -6.09 5.88 -17.96
C ALA A 101 -7.09 4.72 -17.88
N ALA A 102 -6.77 3.68 -17.10
CA ALA A 102 -7.63 2.53 -16.90
C ALA A 102 -9.00 2.87 -16.27
N LEU A 103 -9.08 3.87 -15.40
CA LEU A 103 -10.35 4.35 -14.84
C LEU A 103 -11.10 5.25 -15.81
N VAL A 104 -10.42 6.15 -16.50
CA VAL A 104 -11.01 7.03 -17.52
C VAL A 104 -11.65 6.20 -18.65
N GLU A 105 -11.00 5.11 -19.11
CA GLU A 105 -11.55 4.17 -20.08
C GLU A 105 -12.84 3.50 -19.60
N ARG A 106 -13.02 3.35 -18.27
CA ARG A 106 -14.25 2.84 -17.65
C ARG A 106 -15.32 3.94 -17.43
N GLY A 107 -15.05 5.17 -17.86
CA GLY A 107 -15.96 6.29 -17.72
C GLY A 107 -15.98 6.92 -16.33
N ILE A 108 -14.95 6.67 -15.51
CA ILE A 108 -14.81 7.29 -14.19
C ILE A 108 -14.18 8.67 -14.35
N ASP A 109 -14.77 9.65 -13.66
CA ASP A 109 -14.19 11.00 -13.57
C ASP A 109 -13.01 10.99 -12.60
N VAL A 110 -11.80 11.08 -13.17
CA VAL A 110 -10.52 11.08 -12.43
C VAL A 110 -9.82 12.40 -12.70
N SER A 111 -9.36 13.05 -11.64
CA SER A 111 -8.60 14.29 -11.77
C SER A 111 -7.41 14.16 -12.73
N GLU A 112 -6.88 15.28 -13.23
CA GLU A 112 -5.53 15.29 -13.79
C GLU A 112 -4.54 14.75 -12.76
N VAL A 113 -3.44 14.12 -13.25
CA VAL A 113 -2.31 13.77 -12.39
C VAL A 113 -1.71 15.05 -11.82
N PHE A 114 -1.39 15.05 -10.54
CA PHE A 114 -0.78 16.19 -9.87
C PHE A 114 0.33 15.75 -8.90
N HIS A 115 1.16 16.71 -8.51
CA HIS A 115 2.09 16.57 -7.40
C HIS A 115 1.97 17.80 -6.48
N ASP A 116 2.57 17.74 -5.30
CA ASP A 116 2.59 18.85 -4.37
C ASP A 116 3.88 19.66 -4.54
N ALA A 117 3.75 20.99 -4.59
CA ALA A 117 4.90 21.90 -4.67
C ALA A 117 5.85 21.79 -3.46
N GLY A 118 5.34 21.34 -2.31
CA GLY A 118 6.11 21.10 -1.09
C GLY A 118 6.93 19.80 -1.10
N GLY A 119 6.75 18.94 -2.11
CA GLY A 119 7.54 17.72 -2.28
C GLY A 119 6.75 16.41 -2.21
N LEU A 120 7.10 15.51 -1.26
CA LEU A 120 6.40 14.24 -1.08
C LEU A 120 5.13 14.47 -0.26
N PHE A 121 4.09 13.67 -0.56
CA PHE A 121 2.75 13.82 0.00
C PHE A 121 2.06 15.10 -0.49
N HIS A 122 0.79 15.25 -0.22
CA HIS A 122 0.01 16.40 -0.64
C HIS A 122 -0.77 17.00 0.53
N HIS A 123 -1.03 18.31 0.44
CA HIS A 123 -1.93 18.99 1.36
C HIS A 123 -3.40 18.59 1.11
N ALA A 124 -4.24 18.77 2.11
CA ALA A 124 -5.67 18.58 1.94
C ALA A 124 -6.25 19.56 0.91
N GLY A 125 -7.25 19.12 0.17
CA GLY A 125 -7.88 19.95 -0.86
C GLY A 125 -6.96 20.19 -2.07
N GLU A 126 -6.92 21.43 -2.56
CA GLU A 126 -6.18 21.81 -3.77
C GLU A 126 -4.92 22.64 -3.48
N GLU A 127 -4.65 22.93 -2.22
CA GLU A 127 -3.49 23.71 -1.81
C GLU A 127 -2.19 23.01 -2.22
N GLY A 128 -1.28 23.76 -2.82
CA GLY A 128 0.03 23.24 -3.26
C GLY A 128 0.01 22.33 -4.48
N ARG A 129 -1.17 22.04 -5.07
CA ARG A 129 -1.26 21.18 -6.27
C ARG A 129 -0.62 21.83 -7.48
N VAL A 130 0.24 21.06 -8.15
CA VAL A 130 0.85 21.39 -9.44
C VAL A 130 0.48 20.29 -10.43
N SER A 131 0.05 20.67 -11.64
CA SER A 131 -0.34 19.71 -12.68
C SER A 131 0.84 18.83 -13.12
N GLY A 132 0.54 17.60 -13.43
CA GLY A 132 1.48 16.57 -13.86
C GLY A 132 2.13 15.80 -12.70
N PRO A 133 2.78 14.67 -13.02
CA PRO A 133 3.47 13.88 -12.03
C PRO A 133 4.69 14.62 -11.45
N HIS A 134 5.17 14.16 -10.30
CA HIS A 134 6.38 14.71 -9.69
C HIS A 134 7.55 14.74 -10.71
N PRO A 135 8.22 15.89 -10.95
CA PRO A 135 9.19 16.02 -12.03
C PRO A 135 10.33 15.00 -12.02
N ALA A 136 10.73 14.55 -10.82
CA ALA A 136 11.74 13.52 -10.67
C ALA A 136 11.12 12.10 -10.50
N ARG A 137 9.81 11.93 -10.72
CA ARG A 137 9.06 10.65 -10.54
C ARG A 137 9.40 9.97 -9.20
N ARG A 138 9.52 10.77 -8.14
CA ARG A 138 9.80 10.24 -6.81
C ARG A 138 8.64 9.42 -6.30
N SER A 139 8.94 8.27 -5.73
CA SER A 139 7.99 7.45 -4.99
C SER A 139 7.25 8.29 -3.95
N TYR A 140 5.94 8.13 -3.83
CA TYR A 140 5.01 8.91 -3.00
C TYR A 140 4.74 10.35 -3.46
N GLY A 141 5.22 10.76 -4.63
CA GLY A 141 5.16 12.16 -5.07
C GLY A 141 4.08 12.49 -6.09
N SER A 142 3.45 11.50 -6.72
CA SER A 142 2.43 11.72 -7.77
C SER A 142 1.08 11.18 -7.34
N PHE A 143 0.00 11.91 -7.67
CA PHE A 143 -1.35 11.63 -7.22
C PHE A 143 -2.38 11.83 -8.34
N ALA A 144 -3.51 11.12 -8.24
CA ALA A 144 -4.75 11.45 -8.94
C ALA A 144 -5.93 11.06 -8.04
N SER A 145 -7.03 11.78 -8.10
CA SER A 145 -8.18 11.57 -7.22
C SER A 145 -9.45 11.29 -8.00
N PHE A 146 -10.33 10.48 -7.42
CA PHE A 146 -11.68 10.24 -7.90
C PHE A 146 -12.62 10.02 -6.72
N SER A 147 -13.91 10.03 -6.98
CA SER A 147 -14.92 9.74 -5.96
C SER A 147 -15.85 8.63 -6.42
N ASP A 148 -16.43 7.93 -5.44
CA ASP A 148 -17.54 7.03 -5.71
C ASP A 148 -18.86 7.83 -5.97
N PRO A 149 -19.98 7.17 -6.33
CA PRO A 149 -21.23 7.87 -6.61
C PRO A 149 -21.85 8.63 -5.44
N ASP A 150 -21.43 8.37 -4.21
CA ASP A 150 -21.87 9.09 -3.01
C ASP A 150 -20.91 10.23 -2.62
N GLY A 151 -19.72 10.30 -3.24
CA GLY A 151 -18.72 11.31 -2.95
C GLY A 151 -17.62 10.85 -2.00
N ASN A 152 -17.56 9.54 -1.62
CA ASN A 152 -16.40 9.04 -0.89
C ASN A 152 -15.14 9.17 -1.75
N GLY A 153 -14.12 9.80 -1.18
CA GLY A 153 -12.94 10.26 -1.91
C GLY A 153 -11.77 9.28 -1.88
N TRP A 154 -11.26 8.97 -3.07
CA TRP A 154 -10.13 8.08 -3.32
C TRP A 154 -8.96 8.85 -3.92
N VAL A 155 -7.77 8.44 -3.59
CA VAL A 155 -6.52 8.99 -4.12
C VAL A 155 -5.63 7.86 -4.61
N PHE A 156 -5.29 7.86 -5.89
CA PHE A 156 -4.14 7.11 -6.36
C PHE A 156 -2.85 7.80 -5.91
N GLN A 157 -1.91 7.02 -5.41
CA GLN A 157 -0.57 7.47 -5.09
C GLN A 157 0.46 6.56 -5.74
N GLU A 158 1.36 7.13 -6.54
CA GLU A 158 2.44 6.38 -7.19
C GLU A 158 3.51 6.00 -6.16
N VAL A 159 3.73 4.69 -6.00
CA VAL A 159 4.76 4.17 -5.10
C VAL A 159 5.57 3.11 -5.83
N THR A 160 6.74 3.50 -6.30
CA THR A 160 7.70 2.64 -7.01
C THR A 160 8.72 2.00 -6.07
N THR A 161 8.97 2.64 -4.94
CA THR A 161 9.86 2.14 -3.88
C THR A 161 9.23 2.46 -2.53
N ARG A 162 9.07 1.46 -1.67
CA ARG A 162 8.50 1.63 -0.33
C ARG A 162 9.45 2.37 0.59
N LEU A 163 8.90 3.21 1.47
CA LEU A 163 9.68 3.79 2.58
C LEU A 163 10.19 2.66 3.51
N PRO A 164 11.40 2.77 4.07
CA PRO A 164 12.00 1.70 4.89
C PRO A 164 11.10 1.19 6.02
N GLY A 165 10.36 2.05 6.68
CA GLY A 165 9.41 1.66 7.74
C GLY A 165 8.11 1.01 7.23
N ARG A 166 7.91 0.96 5.92
CA ARG A 166 6.76 0.32 5.27
C ARG A 166 7.10 -1.02 4.64
N ALA A 167 8.39 -1.32 4.49
CA ALA A 167 8.85 -2.63 4.09
C ALA A 167 8.81 -3.55 5.31
N ASP A 168 8.02 -4.60 5.28
CA ASP A 168 8.17 -5.68 6.25
C ASP A 168 9.45 -6.43 5.87
N THR A 169 10.51 -6.20 6.62
CA THR A 169 11.82 -6.82 6.36
C THR A 169 11.84 -8.33 6.60
N GLN A 170 10.73 -8.89 7.10
CA GLN A 170 10.57 -10.32 7.34
C GLN A 170 9.52 -10.97 6.44
N ALA A 171 8.74 -10.19 5.70
CA ALA A 171 7.73 -10.70 4.76
C ALA A 171 8.07 -10.30 3.34
N THR A 172 8.33 -11.27 2.49
CA THR A 172 8.40 -11.08 1.04
C THR A 172 7.05 -11.34 0.42
N THR A 173 6.57 -10.40 -0.40
CA THR A 173 5.31 -10.55 -1.13
C THR A 173 5.55 -10.36 -2.63
N PHE A 174 4.94 -11.21 -3.44
CA PHE A 174 4.97 -11.11 -4.89
C PHE A 174 3.55 -11.03 -5.42
N THR A 175 3.28 -10.07 -6.30
CA THR A 175 1.97 -9.84 -6.90
C THR A 175 1.67 -10.82 -8.04
N SER A 176 2.70 -11.47 -8.58
CA SER A 176 2.56 -12.45 -9.66
C SER A 176 3.68 -13.49 -9.66
N VAL A 177 3.39 -14.64 -10.33
CA VAL A 177 4.40 -15.68 -10.60
C VAL A 177 5.58 -15.13 -11.42
N MET A 178 5.32 -14.18 -12.33
CA MET A 178 6.38 -13.57 -13.13
C MET A 178 7.32 -12.70 -12.30
N GLU A 179 6.79 -11.97 -11.34
CA GLU A 179 7.58 -11.16 -10.40
C GLU A 179 8.47 -12.04 -9.52
N LEU A 180 7.90 -13.09 -8.93
CA LEU A 180 8.67 -14.09 -8.17
C LEU A 180 9.78 -14.72 -9.03
N ALA A 181 9.45 -15.16 -10.26
CA ALA A 181 10.41 -15.73 -11.17
C ALA A 181 11.52 -14.73 -11.56
N GLY A 182 11.19 -13.45 -11.66
CA GLY A 182 12.15 -12.36 -11.87
C GLY A 182 13.12 -12.23 -10.69
N ALA A 183 12.60 -12.20 -9.47
CA ALA A 183 13.41 -12.13 -8.26
C ALA A 183 14.34 -13.33 -8.11
N LEU A 184 13.83 -14.54 -8.33
CA LEU A 184 14.64 -15.77 -8.31
C LEU A 184 15.77 -15.75 -9.35
N ARG A 185 15.54 -15.23 -10.58
CA ARG A 185 16.61 -15.10 -11.58
C ARG A 185 17.69 -14.09 -11.16
N ARG A 186 17.31 -12.97 -10.52
CA ARG A 186 18.28 -12.00 -10.00
C ARG A 186 19.11 -12.59 -8.87
N ALA A 187 18.46 -13.28 -7.92
CA ALA A 187 19.14 -13.98 -6.84
C ALA A 187 20.12 -15.03 -7.40
N ALA A 188 19.68 -15.84 -8.39
CA ALA A 188 20.54 -16.84 -9.04
C ALA A 188 21.76 -16.23 -9.73
N ALA A 189 21.60 -15.10 -10.42
CA ALA A 189 22.70 -14.40 -11.07
C ALA A 189 23.71 -13.87 -10.04
N ALA A 190 23.22 -13.23 -8.96
CA ALA A 190 24.06 -12.70 -7.88
C ALA A 190 24.79 -13.82 -7.11
N HIS A 191 24.10 -14.94 -6.83
CA HIS A 191 24.70 -16.10 -6.18
C HIS A 191 25.84 -16.72 -7.03
N GLY A 192 25.63 -16.84 -8.34
CA GLY A 192 26.69 -17.32 -9.23
C GLY A 192 27.93 -16.43 -9.25
N GLU A 193 27.82 -15.13 -9.05
CA GLU A 193 28.96 -14.23 -8.88
C GLU A 193 29.62 -14.42 -7.48
N HIS A 194 28.82 -14.62 -6.44
CA HIS A 194 29.32 -14.92 -5.09
C HIS A 194 30.16 -16.23 -5.08
N GLU A 195 29.67 -17.30 -5.68
CA GLU A 195 30.41 -18.57 -5.80
C GLU A 195 31.73 -18.43 -6.57
N LYS A 196 31.74 -17.62 -7.65
CA LYS A 196 32.97 -17.33 -8.39
C LYS A 196 34.00 -16.58 -7.55
N LEU A 197 33.56 -15.63 -6.74
CA LEU A 197 34.43 -14.83 -5.88
C LEU A 197 34.95 -15.63 -4.69
N SER A 198 34.11 -16.45 -4.07
CA SER A 198 34.47 -17.31 -2.94
C SER A 198 35.28 -18.53 -3.34
N GLY A 199 35.12 -18.97 -4.61
CA GLY A 199 35.71 -20.21 -5.11
C GLY A 199 35.12 -21.48 -4.50
N GLN A 200 33.99 -21.38 -3.82
CA GLN A 200 33.28 -22.48 -3.16
C GLN A 200 31.87 -22.62 -3.69
N HIS A 201 31.42 -23.85 -3.85
CA HIS A 201 30.01 -24.14 -4.13
C HIS A 201 29.21 -24.06 -2.86
N ASP A 202 28.12 -23.29 -2.87
CA ASP A 202 27.23 -23.12 -1.71
C ASP A 202 26.04 -24.10 -1.80
N GLU A 203 26.09 -25.16 -0.97
CA GLU A 203 25.00 -26.12 -0.86
C GLU A 203 23.74 -25.50 -0.20
N ASN A 204 23.88 -24.37 0.49
CA ASN A 204 22.79 -23.66 1.16
C ASN A 204 22.20 -22.50 0.33
N TRP A 205 22.30 -22.61 -1.00
CA TRP A 205 21.77 -21.62 -1.94
C TRP A 205 20.29 -21.20 -1.67
N PRO A 206 19.39 -22.07 -1.12
CA PRO A 206 18.01 -21.62 -0.86
C PRO A 206 17.90 -20.52 0.19
N ASP A 207 18.70 -20.61 1.27
CA ASP A 207 18.73 -19.58 2.32
C ASP A 207 19.37 -18.31 1.80
N TRP A 208 20.45 -18.41 1.02
CA TRP A 208 21.10 -17.27 0.37
C TRP A 208 20.15 -16.54 -0.59
N TYR A 209 19.35 -17.28 -1.38
CA TYR A 209 18.33 -16.69 -2.26
C TYR A 209 17.22 -16.00 -1.47
N ALA A 210 16.77 -16.58 -0.36
CA ALA A 210 15.78 -15.99 0.51
C ALA A 210 16.29 -14.67 1.08
N ASP A 211 17.51 -14.66 1.63
CA ASP A 211 18.15 -13.46 2.18
C ASP A 211 18.33 -12.37 1.10
N TYR A 212 18.78 -12.75 -0.11
CA TYR A 212 18.91 -11.82 -1.23
C TYR A 212 17.57 -11.18 -1.60
N ILE A 213 16.53 -11.98 -1.77
CA ILE A 213 15.20 -11.52 -2.16
C ILE A 213 14.59 -10.61 -1.08
N VAL A 214 14.72 -10.99 0.20
CA VAL A 214 14.27 -10.16 1.32
C VAL A 214 15.00 -8.83 1.35
N ALA A 215 16.33 -8.85 1.24
CA ALA A 215 17.16 -7.65 1.24
C ALA A 215 16.85 -6.74 0.03
N GLU A 216 16.65 -7.32 -1.17
CA GLU A 216 16.28 -6.59 -2.38
C GLU A 216 14.92 -5.88 -2.22
N GLN A 217 13.91 -6.57 -1.73
CA GLN A 217 12.59 -5.97 -1.49
C GLN A 217 12.61 -4.92 -0.39
N ALA A 218 13.41 -5.12 0.65
CA ALA A 218 13.58 -4.17 1.74
C ALA A 218 14.46 -2.97 1.37
N GLY A 219 15.18 -3.01 0.23
CA GLY A 219 16.15 -1.98 -0.15
C GLY A 219 17.35 -1.90 0.81
N THR A 220 17.68 -3.01 1.46
CA THR A 220 18.82 -3.14 2.38
C THR A 220 20.07 -3.63 1.66
N GLN A 221 21.19 -3.77 2.38
CA GLN A 221 22.43 -4.29 1.81
C GLN A 221 22.24 -5.75 1.36
N LEU A 222 22.55 -6.04 0.09
CA LEU A 222 22.45 -7.38 -0.48
C LEU A 222 23.56 -8.28 0.07
N PRO A 223 23.30 -9.60 0.21
CA PRO A 223 24.35 -10.58 0.53
C PRO A 223 25.46 -10.53 -0.51
N THR A 224 26.68 -10.62 -0.07
CA THR A 224 27.91 -10.57 -0.91
C THR A 224 28.68 -11.87 -0.83
#